data_f530f7effe33c382824a54c867e92bc7
#
_entry.id   f530f7effe33c382824a54c867e92bc7
#
_cell.length_a   1.000
_cell.length_b   1.000
_cell.length_c   1.000
_cell.angle_alpha   90.00
_cell.angle_beta   90.00
_cell.angle_gamma   90.00
#
_symmetry.space_group_name_H-M   'P 1'
#
loop_
_entity.id
_entity.type
_entity.pdbx_description
1 polymer ?
#
loop_
_entity_poly.entity_id
_entity_poly.type
_entity_poly.pdbx_seq_one_letter_code
_entity_poly.pdbx_strand_id
1 'polypeptide(L)'
;MKALYYDKSLQYMENYPKPSPGSGESLIEIIVSAICNTDKEILKGYRPDFKGILGHEFVGKVLESDDPSLIGERVVGEINENCGYCIYCKTGRPTHCENRKVVGISGKDGCFAQYINIKNQLLHIVPKEVTSEVAIFTEPLAAALEILE
;
A
#
# COMPACT_ATOMS: atom_id res chain seq x y z
N MET A 1 1.88 5.60 16.35
CA MET A 1 3.02 5.47 15.41
C MET A 1 3.36 6.80 14.76
N LYS A 2 4.58 6.96 14.26
CA LYS A 2 4.96 8.10 13.42
C LYS A 2 4.38 7.93 12.01
N ALA A 3 3.88 9.03 11.42
CA ALA A 3 3.30 9.02 10.07
C ALA A 3 3.37 10.41 9.42
N LEU A 4 3.35 10.45 8.09
CA LEU A 4 3.14 11.66 7.28
C LEU A 4 1.69 11.69 6.82
N TYR A 5 0.87 12.47 7.51
CA TYR A 5 -0.56 12.62 7.25
C TYR A 5 -0.83 13.83 6.36
N TYR A 6 -1.74 13.68 5.41
CA TYR A 6 -2.18 14.75 4.52
C TYR A 6 -3.67 15.06 4.74
N ASP A 7 -3.98 16.33 5.02
CA ASP A 7 -5.31 16.93 4.93
C ASP A 7 -5.11 18.39 4.48
N LYS A 8 -5.17 18.64 3.19
CA LYS A 8 -4.86 19.92 2.53
C LYS A 8 -3.41 20.40 2.71
N SER A 9 -2.71 19.91 3.70
CA SER A 9 -1.28 20.13 3.95
C SER A 9 -0.65 18.87 4.53
N LEU A 10 0.65 18.69 4.28
CA LEU A 10 1.41 17.57 4.84
C LEU A 10 1.77 17.87 6.29
N GLN A 11 1.51 16.91 7.19
CA GLN A 11 1.73 17.01 8.63
C GLN A 11 2.52 15.81 9.13
N TYR A 12 3.54 16.04 9.93
CA TYR A 12 4.20 14.98 10.66
C TYR A 12 3.44 14.68 11.96
N MET A 13 3.00 13.43 12.10
CA MET A 13 2.27 12.94 13.26
C MET A 13 3.17 11.98 14.06
N GLU A 14 3.42 12.28 15.33
CA GLU A 14 4.16 11.36 16.23
C GLU A 14 3.28 10.25 16.78
N ASN A 15 2.01 10.54 17.02
CA ASN A 15 1.06 9.68 17.73
C ASN A 15 -0.15 9.30 16.86
N TYR A 16 0.06 9.04 15.55
CA TYR A 16 -1.01 8.50 14.71
C TYR A 16 -1.39 7.09 15.21
N PRO A 17 -2.68 6.71 15.19
CA PRO A 17 -3.11 5.37 15.60
C PRO A 17 -2.37 4.28 14.81
N LYS A 18 -1.83 3.28 15.53
CA LYS A 18 -1.27 2.10 14.88
C LYS A 18 -2.44 1.27 14.34
N PRO A 19 -2.44 0.85 13.06
CA PRO A 19 -3.50 0.01 12.53
C PRO A 19 -3.48 -1.38 13.17
N SER A 20 -4.65 -2.01 13.26
CA SER A 20 -4.80 -3.42 13.63
C SER A 20 -5.31 -4.20 12.41
N PRO A 21 -4.71 -5.34 12.05
CA PRO A 21 -5.15 -6.11 10.90
C PRO A 21 -6.53 -6.71 11.13
N GLY A 22 -7.39 -6.63 10.10
CA GLY A 22 -8.63 -7.37 10.02
C GLY A 22 -8.41 -8.81 9.53
N SER A 23 -9.49 -9.59 9.41
CA SER A 23 -9.41 -10.91 8.78
C SER A 23 -8.97 -10.79 7.32
N GLY A 24 -8.00 -11.62 6.92
CA GLY A 24 -7.37 -11.59 5.59
C GLY A 24 -6.41 -10.43 5.39
N GLU A 25 -5.99 -9.74 6.45
CA GLU A 25 -5.01 -8.67 6.41
C GLU A 25 -3.77 -9.00 7.24
N SER A 26 -2.66 -8.43 6.83
CA SER A 26 -1.40 -8.44 7.59
C SER A 26 -1.05 -7.06 8.07
N LEU A 27 -0.50 -6.97 9.29
CA LEU A 27 0.20 -5.80 9.80
C LEU A 27 1.66 -5.86 9.36
N ILE A 28 2.10 -4.81 8.69
CA ILE A 28 3.43 -4.72 8.11
C ILE A 28 4.17 -3.56 8.75
N GLU A 29 5.39 -3.82 9.23
CA GLU A 29 6.35 -2.79 9.60
C GLU A 29 7.10 -2.33 8.37
N ILE A 30 7.08 -1.04 8.08
CA ILE A 30 7.75 -0.46 6.91
C ILE A 30 9.27 -0.43 7.15
N ILE A 31 10.02 -1.04 6.21
CA ILE A 31 11.49 -1.01 6.18
C ILE A 31 11.95 0.19 5.36
N VAL A 32 11.37 0.38 4.18
CA VAL A 32 11.67 1.48 3.26
C VAL A 32 10.43 1.80 2.43
N SER A 33 10.23 3.06 2.12
CA SER A 33 9.23 3.54 1.16
C SER A 33 9.85 4.53 0.18
N ALA A 34 9.32 4.57 -1.05
CA ALA A 34 9.74 5.50 -2.08
C ALA A 34 8.65 6.56 -2.34
N ILE A 35 9.08 7.68 -2.90
CA ILE A 35 8.20 8.80 -3.25
C ILE A 35 7.91 8.74 -4.75
N CYS A 36 6.67 8.45 -5.09
CA CYS A 36 6.16 8.51 -6.46
C CYS A 36 5.86 9.95 -6.89
N ASN A 37 5.83 10.20 -8.18
CA ASN A 37 5.35 11.48 -8.69
C ASN A 37 3.87 11.73 -8.32
N THR A 38 3.06 10.69 -8.19
CA THR A 38 1.67 10.78 -7.74
C THR A 38 1.54 11.43 -6.37
N ASP A 39 2.44 11.12 -5.42
CA ASP A 39 2.44 11.77 -4.10
C ASP A 39 2.64 13.28 -4.22
N LYS A 40 3.56 13.71 -5.10
CA LYS A 40 3.80 15.14 -5.37
C LYS A 40 2.60 15.82 -6.03
N GLU A 41 1.91 15.14 -6.93
CA GLU A 41 0.71 15.67 -7.59
C GLU A 41 -0.48 15.76 -6.61
N ILE A 42 -0.61 14.84 -5.65
CA ILE A 42 -1.61 14.94 -4.58
C ILE A 42 -1.35 16.20 -3.74
N LEU A 43 -0.10 16.50 -3.40
CA LEU A 43 0.26 17.73 -2.67
C LEU A 43 -0.10 19.00 -3.45
N LYS A 44 -0.16 18.93 -4.78
CA LYS A 44 -0.58 20.03 -5.67
C LYS A 44 -2.10 20.08 -5.90
N GLY A 45 -2.88 19.16 -5.31
CA GLY A 45 -4.34 19.15 -5.39
C GLY A 45 -4.94 18.19 -6.42
N TYR A 46 -4.17 17.26 -6.98
CA TYR A 46 -4.68 16.22 -7.91
C TYR A 46 -5.82 15.39 -7.31
N ARG A 47 -5.79 15.16 -5.99
CA ARG A 47 -6.86 14.47 -5.23
C ARG A 47 -7.32 15.37 -4.09
N PRO A 48 -8.17 16.37 -4.35
CA PRO A 48 -8.57 17.37 -3.35
C PRO A 48 -9.42 16.78 -2.21
N ASP A 49 -10.04 15.63 -2.44
CA ASP A 49 -10.84 14.86 -1.50
C ASP A 49 -10.03 13.88 -0.64
N PHE A 50 -8.75 13.64 -0.99
CA PHE A 50 -7.92 12.69 -0.24
C PHE A 50 -7.52 13.27 1.12
N LYS A 51 -7.70 12.44 2.15
CA LYS A 51 -7.19 12.64 3.50
C LYS A 51 -6.66 11.31 4.01
N GLY A 52 -5.47 11.30 4.61
CA GLY A 52 -4.84 10.09 5.11
C GLY A 52 -3.32 10.13 4.99
N ILE A 53 -2.70 9.00 5.22
CA ILE A 53 -1.26 8.81 5.04
C ILE A 53 -0.98 8.60 3.56
N LEU A 54 0.00 9.35 3.01
CA LEU A 54 0.48 9.19 1.64
C LEU A 54 1.42 7.99 1.49
N GLY A 55 1.85 7.73 0.25
CA GLY A 55 2.84 6.71 -0.10
C GLY A 55 2.24 5.36 -0.45
N HIS A 56 2.74 4.74 -1.49
CA HIS A 56 2.22 3.48 -2.03
C HIS A 56 3.32 2.54 -2.55
N GLU A 57 4.57 2.95 -2.53
CA GLU A 57 5.73 2.15 -2.88
C GLU A 57 6.46 1.78 -1.58
N PHE A 58 6.50 0.50 -1.21
CA PHE A 58 7.12 0.08 0.06
C PHE A 58 7.73 -1.32 0.00
N VAL A 59 8.69 -1.53 0.89
CA VAL A 59 9.11 -2.84 1.35
C VAL A 59 8.92 -2.88 2.86
N GLY A 60 8.31 -3.93 3.37
CA GLY A 60 8.07 -4.08 4.79
C GLY A 60 8.25 -5.51 5.28
N LYS A 61 8.17 -5.69 6.60
CA LYS A 61 8.19 -6.98 7.26
C LYS A 61 6.84 -7.26 7.89
N VAL A 62 6.27 -8.43 7.63
CA VAL A 62 5.02 -8.85 8.26
C VAL A 62 5.23 -9.14 9.73
N LEU A 63 4.50 -8.45 10.60
CA LEU A 63 4.53 -8.64 12.05
C LEU A 63 3.39 -9.53 12.55
N GLU A 64 2.19 -9.33 11.99
CA GLU A 64 0.97 -10.03 12.36
C GLU A 64 0.20 -10.40 11.09
N SER A 65 -0.35 -11.61 11.04
CA SER A 65 -1.18 -12.12 9.94
C SER A 65 -2.01 -13.30 10.43
N ASP A 66 -3.19 -13.50 9.84
CA ASP A 66 -3.95 -14.76 9.95
C ASP A 66 -3.45 -15.82 8.96
N ASP A 67 -2.52 -15.48 8.06
CA ASP A 67 -1.73 -16.44 7.28
C ASP A 67 -0.34 -16.62 7.91
N PRO A 68 -0.08 -17.75 8.60
CA PRO A 68 1.21 -17.98 9.27
C PRO A 68 2.41 -17.99 8.33
N SER A 69 2.21 -18.28 7.04
CA SER A 69 3.30 -18.33 6.05
C SER A 69 3.90 -16.96 5.74
N LEU A 70 3.16 -15.89 6.02
CA LEU A 70 3.60 -14.51 5.80
C LEU A 70 4.36 -13.94 7.01
N ILE A 71 4.16 -14.47 8.22
CA ILE A 71 4.73 -13.88 9.44
C ILE A 71 6.26 -13.91 9.40
N GLY A 72 6.86 -12.73 9.58
CA GLY A 72 8.31 -12.54 9.55
C GLY A 72 8.89 -12.37 8.16
N GLU A 73 8.13 -12.64 7.10
CA GLU A 73 8.57 -12.47 5.73
C GLU A 73 8.71 -11.00 5.34
N ARG A 74 9.64 -10.74 4.44
CA ARG A 74 9.82 -9.43 3.81
C ARG A 74 8.94 -9.38 2.56
N VAL A 75 8.10 -8.33 2.46
CA VAL A 75 7.06 -8.23 1.43
C VAL A 75 7.06 -6.86 0.74
N VAL A 76 6.54 -6.87 -0.47
CA VAL A 76 6.00 -5.72 -1.21
C VAL A 76 4.50 -5.93 -1.39
N GLY A 77 3.75 -4.89 -1.75
CA GLY A 77 2.30 -5.00 -1.88
C GLY A 77 1.76 -4.35 -3.15
N GLU A 78 0.69 -4.95 -3.69
CA GLU A 78 -0.14 -4.29 -4.68
C GLU A 78 -0.93 -3.15 -4.04
N ILE A 79 -1.09 -2.06 -4.78
CA ILE A 79 -1.72 -0.84 -4.24
C ILE A 79 -3.24 -0.83 -4.44
N ASN A 80 -3.78 -1.64 -5.36
CA ASN A 80 -5.18 -1.64 -5.74
C ASN A 80 -5.97 -2.70 -4.94
N GLU A 81 -6.68 -2.24 -3.91
CA GLU A 81 -7.55 -3.09 -3.11
C GLU A 81 -8.97 -3.10 -3.69
N ASN A 82 -9.35 -4.19 -4.35
CA ASN A 82 -10.69 -4.39 -4.88
C ASN A 82 -11.65 -4.95 -3.82
N CYS A 83 -12.97 -4.80 -4.04
CA CYS A 83 -14.00 -5.24 -3.09
C CYS A 83 -14.31 -6.74 -3.15
N GLY A 84 -14.02 -7.44 -4.26
CA GLY A 84 -14.27 -8.86 -4.46
C GLY A 84 -15.72 -9.24 -4.79
N TYR A 85 -16.70 -8.35 -4.62
CA TYR A 85 -18.14 -8.70 -4.76
C TYR A 85 -18.91 -7.95 -5.84
N CYS A 86 -18.41 -6.82 -6.38
CA CYS A 86 -19.06 -6.10 -7.48
C CYS A 86 -19.00 -6.90 -8.79
N ILE A 87 -19.77 -6.46 -9.78
CA ILE A 87 -19.84 -7.16 -11.07
C ILE A 87 -18.47 -7.27 -11.75
N TYR A 88 -17.65 -6.23 -11.67
CA TYR A 88 -16.31 -6.25 -12.26
C TYR A 88 -15.38 -7.25 -11.58
N CYS A 89 -15.39 -7.30 -10.25
CA CYS A 89 -14.60 -8.29 -9.49
C CYS A 89 -15.03 -9.72 -9.83
N LYS A 90 -16.34 -9.98 -9.88
CA LYS A 90 -16.89 -11.31 -10.18
C LYS A 90 -16.67 -11.76 -11.62
N THR A 91 -16.46 -10.84 -12.54
CA THR A 91 -16.20 -11.13 -13.97
C THR A 91 -14.73 -11.08 -14.36
N GLY A 92 -13.81 -11.13 -13.38
CA GLY A 92 -12.36 -11.15 -13.64
C GLY A 92 -11.76 -9.82 -14.08
N ARG A 93 -12.43 -8.70 -13.79
CA ARG A 93 -11.97 -7.34 -14.11
C ARG A 93 -11.81 -6.48 -12.85
N PRO A 94 -10.98 -6.90 -11.86
CA PRO A 94 -10.85 -6.21 -10.57
C PRO A 94 -10.30 -4.79 -10.69
N THR A 95 -9.55 -4.48 -11.76
CA THR A 95 -9.05 -3.13 -12.04
C THR A 95 -10.16 -2.10 -12.29
N HIS A 96 -11.36 -2.55 -12.70
CA HIS A 96 -12.56 -1.72 -12.88
C HIS A 96 -13.47 -1.71 -11.64
N CYS A 97 -13.02 -2.21 -10.51
CA CYS A 97 -13.82 -2.25 -9.28
C CYS A 97 -14.36 -0.87 -8.89
N GLU A 98 -15.69 -0.77 -8.75
CA GLU A 98 -16.38 0.49 -8.37
C GLU A 98 -16.05 0.95 -6.94
N ASN A 99 -15.72 -0.01 -6.06
CA ASN A 99 -15.37 0.24 -4.66
C ASN A 99 -13.87 0.06 -4.41
N ARG A 100 -13.05 0.28 -5.43
CA ARG A 100 -11.61 0.15 -5.33
C ARG A 100 -11.02 1.20 -4.37
N LYS A 101 -10.23 0.74 -3.42
CA LYS A 101 -9.35 1.59 -2.63
C LYS A 101 -7.95 1.52 -3.20
N VAL A 102 -7.20 2.60 -3.07
CA VAL A 102 -5.82 2.66 -3.54
C VAL A 102 -4.95 3.16 -2.40
N VAL A 103 -3.99 2.35 -2.00
CA VAL A 103 -3.06 2.62 -0.90
C VAL A 103 -2.41 3.99 -1.08
N GLY A 104 -2.52 4.87 -0.07
CA GLY A 104 -1.92 6.20 -0.06
C GLY A 104 -2.45 7.20 -1.08
N ILE A 105 -3.55 6.85 -1.81
CA ILE A 105 -4.09 7.67 -2.91
C ILE A 105 -5.60 7.86 -2.78
N SER A 106 -6.33 6.82 -2.38
CA SER A 106 -7.80 6.88 -2.31
C SER A 106 -8.37 5.85 -1.32
N GLY A 107 -9.03 6.33 -0.28
CA GLY A 107 -9.82 5.50 0.64
C GLY A 107 -9.02 4.52 1.52
N LYS A 108 -7.69 4.57 1.49
CA LYS A 108 -6.80 3.76 2.34
C LYS A 108 -5.52 4.52 2.64
N ASP A 109 -5.09 4.46 3.91
CA ASP A 109 -3.80 5.00 4.36
C ASP A 109 -2.64 4.31 3.64
N GLY A 110 -1.58 5.08 3.42
CA GLY A 110 -0.37 4.65 2.71
C GLY A 110 0.79 4.28 3.61
N CYS A 111 1.96 4.15 2.99
CA CYS A 111 3.17 3.61 3.59
C CYS A 111 4.13 4.66 4.17
N PHE A 112 3.82 5.97 4.11
CA PHE A 112 4.66 6.97 4.79
C PHE A 112 4.35 6.99 6.29
N ALA A 113 4.46 5.82 6.91
CA ALA A 113 4.23 5.55 8.32
C ALA A 113 5.13 4.39 8.79
N GLN A 114 5.14 4.14 10.09
CA GLN A 114 5.88 2.99 10.64
C GLN A 114 5.20 1.64 10.31
N TYR A 115 3.87 1.64 10.21
CA TYR A 115 3.08 0.42 10.00
C TYR A 115 1.95 0.67 9.00
N ILE A 116 1.58 -0.38 8.26
CA ILE A 116 0.44 -0.41 7.34
C ILE A 116 -0.26 -1.77 7.40
N ASN A 117 -1.58 -1.79 7.17
CA ASN A 117 -2.32 -3.03 6.92
C ASN A 117 -2.55 -3.24 5.43
N ILE A 118 -2.25 -4.42 4.93
CA ILE A 118 -2.51 -4.82 3.54
C ILE A 118 -3.19 -6.20 3.55
N LYS A 119 -4.12 -6.43 2.62
CA LYS A 119 -4.72 -7.75 2.42
C LYS A 119 -3.67 -8.77 2.03
N ASN A 120 -3.71 -9.96 2.64
CA ASN A 120 -2.72 -11.02 2.41
C ASN A 120 -2.56 -11.36 0.92
N GLN A 121 -3.67 -11.40 0.19
CA GLN A 121 -3.67 -11.70 -1.25
C GLN A 121 -2.97 -10.66 -2.14
N LEU A 122 -2.70 -9.46 -1.61
CA LEU A 122 -2.00 -8.38 -2.30
C LEU A 122 -0.52 -8.31 -1.93
N LEU A 123 -0.03 -9.24 -1.10
CA LEU A 123 1.35 -9.28 -0.65
C LEU A 123 2.17 -10.27 -1.48
N HIS A 124 3.37 -9.85 -1.83
CA HIS A 124 4.36 -10.68 -2.53
C HIS A 124 5.62 -10.77 -1.68
N ILE A 125 6.04 -12.00 -1.39
CA ILE A 125 7.27 -12.25 -0.62
C ILE A 125 8.47 -11.87 -1.48
N VAL A 126 9.34 -11.04 -0.92
CA VAL A 126 10.60 -10.64 -1.58
C VAL A 126 11.62 -11.77 -1.43
N PRO A 127 12.17 -12.30 -2.53
CA PRO A 127 13.23 -13.29 -2.47
C PRO A 127 14.42 -12.81 -1.62
N LYS A 128 15.10 -13.74 -0.94
CA LYS A 128 16.20 -13.39 -0.02
C LYS A 128 17.38 -12.72 -0.72
N GLU A 129 17.59 -13.05 -1.98
CA GLU A 129 18.65 -12.52 -2.84
C GLU A 129 18.38 -11.07 -3.30
N VAL A 130 17.13 -10.63 -3.25
CA VAL A 130 16.74 -9.27 -3.64
C VAL A 130 16.81 -8.36 -2.42
N THR A 131 17.63 -7.32 -2.48
CA THR A 131 17.72 -6.34 -1.37
C THR A 131 16.48 -5.44 -1.31
N SER A 132 16.26 -4.78 -0.17
CA SER A 132 15.09 -3.88 -0.04
C SER A 132 15.20 -2.66 -0.96
N GLU A 133 16.42 -2.18 -1.23
CA GLU A 133 16.71 -1.08 -2.16
C GLU A 133 16.40 -1.43 -3.63
N VAL A 134 16.40 -2.72 -3.98
CA VAL A 134 15.98 -3.20 -5.29
C VAL A 134 14.49 -3.51 -5.29
N ALA A 135 13.99 -4.19 -4.25
CA ALA A 135 12.59 -4.57 -4.14
C ALA A 135 11.62 -3.37 -4.11
N ILE A 136 12.07 -2.19 -3.66
CA ILE A 136 11.23 -0.97 -3.62
C ILE A 136 10.75 -0.56 -5.02
N PHE A 137 11.42 -0.95 -6.08
CA PHE A 137 11.04 -0.66 -7.45
C PHE A 137 9.98 -1.61 -8.03
N THR A 138 9.48 -2.56 -7.24
CA THR A 138 8.47 -3.54 -7.72
C THR A 138 7.21 -2.85 -8.21
N GLU A 139 6.66 -1.90 -7.45
CA GLU A 139 5.42 -1.20 -7.83
C GLU A 139 5.61 -0.38 -9.12
N PRO A 140 6.58 0.55 -9.23
CA PRO A 140 6.74 1.31 -10.47
C PRO A 140 7.16 0.44 -11.67
N LEU A 141 7.86 -0.68 -11.46
CA LEU A 141 8.16 -1.63 -12.51
C LEU A 141 6.89 -2.35 -13.00
N ALA A 142 6.02 -2.79 -12.07
CA ALA A 142 4.74 -3.40 -12.42
C ALA A 142 3.86 -2.44 -13.23
N ALA A 143 3.78 -1.16 -12.83
CA ALA A 143 3.06 -0.13 -13.57
C ALA A 143 3.64 0.10 -14.98
N ALA A 144 4.97 0.01 -15.14
CA ALA A 144 5.60 0.13 -16.45
C ALA A 144 5.36 -1.10 -17.35
N LEU A 145 5.31 -2.31 -16.78
CA LEU A 145 5.05 -3.55 -17.51
C LEU A 145 3.59 -3.67 -17.99
N GLU A 146 2.63 -3.11 -17.25
CA GLU A 146 1.21 -3.06 -17.63
C GLU A 146 0.99 -2.38 -18.99
N ILE A 147 1.92 -1.53 -19.45
CA ILE A 147 1.86 -0.88 -20.77
C ILE A 147 2.03 -1.91 -21.92
N LEU A 148 2.61 -3.08 -21.60
CA LEU A 148 2.89 -4.13 -22.59
C LEU A 148 1.73 -5.12 -22.79
N GLU A 149 0.69 -5.06 -21.95
CA GLU A 149 -0.53 -5.88 -22.01
C GLU A 149 -1.65 -5.16 -22.76
#